data_3ddf0db02354ce201be07b4ef8ce1141
#
_entry.id   3ddf0db02354ce201be07b4ef8ce1141
#
_cell.length_a   1.000
_cell.length_b   1.000
_cell.length_c   1.000
_cell.angle_alpha   90.00
_cell.angle_beta   90.00
_cell.angle_gamma   90.00
#
_symmetry.space_group_name_H-M   'P 1'
#
loop_
_entity.id
_entity.type
_entity.pdbx_description
1 polymer ?
#
loop_
_entity_poly.entity_id
_entity_poly.type
_entity_poly.pdbx_seq_one_letter_code
_entity_poly.pdbx_strand_id
1 'polypeptide(L)'
;APNGANLQPWHFVVIKNKSIKKKIRMAAEIEEKEFYEKKAPKEWLEALKPLGTDKNKSFLEEAPYLIAVFEKKHSIKNKKKVKNYYVKESVGIATGILISCLHFSGLSMLTHTPSPMNFLNTILKRPVNEKPFVLLVVGKPKDNCMIPVFATKKKSFNKISSIF
;
A
#
# COMPACT_ATOMS: atom_id res chain seq x y z
N ALA A 1 -4.27 12.06 11.80
CA ALA A 1 -3.75 12.65 10.57
C ALA A 1 -4.61 13.85 10.16
N PRO A 2 -4.01 14.99 9.75
CA PRO A 2 -4.76 16.09 9.18
C PRO A 2 -5.43 15.67 7.88
N ASN A 3 -6.62 16.24 7.60
CA ASN A 3 -7.41 15.85 6.45
C ASN A 3 -8.43 16.94 6.05
N GLY A 4 -8.92 16.91 4.82
CA GLY A 4 -9.85 17.87 4.30
C GLY A 4 -11.17 17.91 5.08
N ALA A 5 -11.51 19.07 5.63
CA ALA A 5 -12.76 19.35 6.37
C ALA A 5 -13.08 18.32 7.48
N ASN A 6 -12.07 17.71 8.06
CA ASN A 6 -12.18 16.63 9.06
C ASN A 6 -13.11 15.47 8.63
N LEU A 7 -13.11 15.14 7.34
CA LEU A 7 -13.98 14.11 6.77
C LEU A 7 -13.45 12.68 6.99
N GLN A 8 -12.16 12.55 7.33
CA GLN A 8 -11.49 11.27 7.63
C GLN A 8 -11.79 10.19 6.56
N PRO A 9 -11.44 10.46 5.28
CA PRO A 9 -11.91 9.67 4.15
C PRO A 9 -11.10 8.39 3.93
N TRP A 10 -10.77 7.68 5.00
CA TRP A 10 -9.99 6.46 5.01
C TRP A 10 -10.69 5.32 5.73
N HIS A 11 -10.27 4.10 5.40
CA HIS A 11 -10.59 2.90 6.16
C HIS A 11 -9.39 1.98 6.18
N PHE A 12 -9.00 1.51 7.35
CA PHE A 12 -7.89 0.58 7.55
C PHE A 12 -8.43 -0.80 7.90
N VAL A 13 -7.92 -1.83 7.22
CA VAL A 13 -8.25 -3.22 7.53
C VAL A 13 -6.97 -3.94 7.91
N VAL A 14 -6.88 -4.39 9.15
CA VAL A 14 -5.75 -5.20 9.63
C VAL A 14 -6.07 -6.67 9.42
N ILE A 15 -5.19 -7.38 8.70
CA ILE A 15 -5.36 -8.77 8.31
C ILE A 15 -4.25 -9.60 8.95
N LYS A 16 -4.63 -10.51 9.86
CA LYS A 16 -3.74 -11.53 10.47
C LYS A 16 -4.14 -12.95 10.10
N ASN A 17 -5.34 -13.16 9.60
CA ASN A 17 -5.86 -14.46 9.25
C ASN A 17 -5.09 -15.07 8.06
N LYS A 18 -4.48 -16.24 8.27
CA LYS A 18 -3.63 -16.93 7.28
C LYS A 18 -4.40 -17.24 5.98
N SER A 19 -5.65 -17.71 6.07
CA SER A 19 -6.43 -18.05 4.87
C SER A 19 -6.79 -16.80 4.04
N ILE A 20 -7.05 -15.66 4.69
CA ILE A 20 -7.28 -14.39 4.01
C ILE A 20 -5.99 -13.89 3.34
N LYS A 21 -4.85 -13.95 4.04
CA LYS A 21 -3.54 -13.58 3.47
C LYS A 21 -3.20 -14.42 2.24
N LYS A 22 -3.43 -15.74 2.31
CA LYS A 22 -3.25 -16.65 1.16
C LYS A 22 -4.10 -16.23 -0.03
N LYS A 23 -5.39 -15.93 0.18
CA LYS A 23 -6.28 -15.43 -0.90
C LYS A 23 -5.77 -14.12 -1.49
N ILE A 24 -5.31 -13.19 -0.66
CA ILE A 24 -4.73 -11.92 -1.10
C ILE A 24 -3.48 -12.17 -1.94
N ARG A 25 -2.56 -13.06 -1.49
CA ARG A 25 -1.35 -13.42 -2.25
C ARG A 25 -1.71 -13.95 -3.62
N MET A 26 -2.57 -14.97 -3.68
CA MET A 26 -2.95 -15.59 -4.95
C MET A 26 -3.55 -14.58 -5.93
N ALA A 27 -4.44 -13.70 -5.45
CA ALA A 27 -5.03 -12.67 -6.30
C ALA A 27 -4.00 -11.63 -6.75
N ALA A 28 -3.10 -11.19 -5.86
CA ALA A 28 -2.04 -10.26 -6.20
C ALA A 28 -1.06 -10.85 -7.23
N GLU A 29 -0.66 -12.12 -7.09
CA GLU A 29 0.25 -12.79 -8.02
C GLU A 29 -0.36 -12.95 -9.43
N ILE A 30 -1.68 -13.07 -9.56
CA ILE A 30 -2.37 -13.06 -10.87
C ILE A 30 -2.19 -11.69 -11.54
N GLU A 31 -2.45 -10.59 -10.83
CA GLU A 31 -2.29 -9.23 -11.37
C GLU A 31 -0.82 -8.91 -11.68
N GLU A 32 0.10 -9.30 -10.80
CA GLU A 32 1.53 -9.12 -10.98
C GLU A 32 2.06 -9.92 -12.19
N LYS A 33 1.61 -11.15 -12.37
CA LYS A 33 1.96 -11.95 -13.54
C LYS A 33 1.54 -11.24 -14.84
N GLU A 34 0.32 -10.74 -14.88
CA GLU A 34 -0.17 -10.02 -16.05
C GLU A 34 0.61 -8.72 -16.28
N PHE A 35 0.97 -8.02 -15.20
CA PHE A 35 1.81 -6.82 -15.26
C PHE A 35 3.18 -7.13 -15.84
N TYR A 36 3.93 -8.07 -15.25
CA TYR A 36 5.31 -8.38 -15.67
C TYR A 36 5.38 -9.01 -17.05
N GLU A 37 4.39 -9.83 -17.45
CA GLU A 37 4.43 -10.56 -18.72
C GLU A 37 3.81 -9.79 -19.90
N LYS A 38 2.90 -8.83 -19.65
CA LYS A 38 2.12 -8.22 -20.73
C LYS A 38 2.02 -6.70 -20.69
N LYS A 39 1.98 -6.07 -19.50
CA LYS A 39 1.60 -4.65 -19.36
C LYS A 39 2.77 -3.71 -19.09
N ALA A 40 3.82 -4.20 -18.43
CA ALA A 40 4.91 -3.34 -18.00
C ALA A 40 5.77 -2.86 -19.18
N PRO A 41 5.98 -1.53 -19.35
CA PRO A 41 6.96 -1.00 -20.29
C PRO A 41 8.38 -1.49 -19.93
N LYS A 42 9.24 -1.65 -20.93
CA LYS A 42 10.63 -2.11 -20.74
C LYS A 42 11.39 -1.24 -19.74
N GLU A 43 11.25 0.09 -19.83
CA GLU A 43 11.89 1.05 -18.93
C GLU A 43 11.48 0.82 -17.48
N TRP A 44 10.22 0.45 -17.24
CA TRP A 44 9.74 0.16 -15.90
C TRP A 44 10.32 -1.15 -15.37
N LEU A 45 10.36 -2.20 -16.17
CA LEU A 45 11.01 -3.47 -15.80
C LEU A 45 12.48 -3.27 -15.46
N GLU A 46 13.22 -2.46 -16.25
CA GLU A 46 14.61 -2.12 -15.96
C GLU A 46 14.76 -1.36 -14.63
N ALA A 47 13.83 -0.44 -14.31
CA ALA A 47 13.84 0.28 -13.04
C ALA A 47 13.55 -0.62 -11.83
N LEU A 48 12.82 -1.72 -12.02
CA LEU A 48 12.49 -2.68 -10.95
C LEU A 48 13.59 -3.72 -10.71
N LYS A 49 14.41 -4.04 -11.71
CA LYS A 49 15.51 -5.03 -11.60
C LYS A 49 16.43 -4.79 -10.39
N PRO A 50 16.93 -3.56 -10.13
CA PRO A 50 17.82 -3.31 -8.99
C PRO A 50 17.15 -3.50 -7.61
N LEU A 51 15.81 -3.54 -7.58
CA LEU A 51 15.04 -3.77 -6.35
C LEU A 51 14.79 -5.26 -6.08
N GLY A 52 15.10 -6.14 -7.06
CA GLY A 52 14.92 -7.57 -6.93
C GLY A 52 13.45 -8.02 -6.76
N THR A 53 12.51 -7.23 -7.30
CA THR A 53 11.08 -7.57 -7.25
C THR A 53 10.62 -8.31 -8.49
N ASP A 54 9.75 -9.28 -8.32
CA ASP A 54 9.20 -10.12 -9.38
C ASP A 54 7.69 -10.37 -9.17
N LYS A 55 7.11 -11.28 -9.95
CA LYS A 55 5.69 -11.65 -9.86
C LYS A 55 5.32 -12.47 -8.61
N ASN A 56 6.30 -13.07 -7.91
CA ASN A 56 6.05 -13.90 -6.74
C ASN A 56 5.97 -13.02 -5.48
N LYS A 57 4.93 -13.17 -4.69
CA LYS A 57 4.65 -12.31 -3.54
C LYS A 57 4.43 -13.14 -2.26
N SER A 58 5.31 -14.13 -2.01
CA SER A 58 5.22 -15.00 -0.84
C SER A 58 5.13 -14.24 0.48
N PHE A 59 5.80 -13.09 0.57
CA PHE A 59 5.79 -12.22 1.73
C PHE A 59 4.39 -11.74 2.15
N LEU A 60 3.41 -11.73 1.24
CA LEU A 60 2.01 -11.39 1.57
C LEU A 60 1.35 -12.45 2.46
N GLU A 61 1.83 -13.67 2.43
CA GLU A 61 1.35 -14.76 3.30
C GLU A 61 2.23 -14.93 4.53
N GLU A 62 3.54 -14.75 4.38
CA GLU A 62 4.53 -14.94 5.43
C GLU A 62 4.48 -13.85 6.51
N ALA A 63 4.33 -12.59 6.10
CA ALA A 63 4.27 -11.48 7.04
C ALA A 63 3.19 -11.68 8.10
N PRO A 64 3.45 -11.35 9.39
CA PRO A 64 2.45 -11.54 10.45
C PRO A 64 1.17 -10.74 10.20
N TYR A 65 1.29 -9.53 9.65
CA TYR A 65 0.16 -8.65 9.39
C TYR A 65 0.22 -8.03 8.00
N LEU A 66 -0.97 -7.86 7.39
CA LEU A 66 -1.18 -6.93 6.29
C LEU A 66 -2.13 -5.83 6.77
N ILE A 67 -1.92 -4.60 6.31
CA ILE A 67 -2.84 -3.49 6.54
C ILE A 67 -3.26 -2.96 5.18
N ALA A 68 -4.52 -3.22 4.81
CA ALA A 68 -5.10 -2.66 3.59
C ALA A 68 -5.69 -1.29 3.90
N VAL A 69 -5.22 -0.27 3.19
CA VAL A 69 -5.69 1.11 3.30
C VAL A 69 -6.64 1.39 2.16
N PHE A 70 -7.81 1.92 2.48
CA PHE A 70 -8.84 2.29 1.51
C PHE A 70 -9.15 3.77 1.56
N GLU A 71 -9.33 4.38 0.39
CA GLU A 71 -9.89 5.72 0.23
C GLU A 71 -11.41 5.66 0.13
N LYS A 72 -12.12 6.55 0.85
CA LYS A 72 -13.57 6.70 0.78
C LYS A 72 -13.92 7.89 -0.10
N LYS A 73 -14.41 7.64 -1.31
CA LYS A 73 -14.78 8.72 -2.25
C LYS A 73 -15.97 9.54 -1.78
N HIS A 74 -16.87 8.93 -1.03
CA HIS A 74 -18.03 9.58 -0.45
C HIS A 74 -18.46 8.89 0.84
N SER A 75 -19.09 9.66 1.71
CA SER A 75 -19.72 9.21 2.95
C SER A 75 -21.25 9.20 2.79
N ILE A 76 -21.94 8.49 3.69
CA ILE A 76 -23.39 8.55 3.79
C ILE A 76 -23.73 9.35 5.06
N LYS A 77 -24.39 10.49 4.91
CA LYS A 77 -24.93 11.29 6.01
C LYS A 77 -26.43 11.49 5.81
N ASN A 78 -27.23 11.15 6.82
CA ASN A 78 -28.70 11.25 6.76
C ASN A 78 -29.29 10.60 5.50
N LYS A 79 -28.82 9.38 5.18
CA LYS A 79 -29.19 8.61 3.97
C LYS A 79 -28.83 9.30 2.63
N LYS A 80 -28.12 10.42 2.65
CA LYS A 80 -27.66 11.13 1.45
C LYS A 80 -26.18 10.87 1.22
N LYS A 81 -25.80 10.73 -0.05
CA LYS A 81 -24.42 10.61 -0.50
C LYS A 81 -23.75 11.97 -0.46
N VAL A 82 -22.67 12.10 0.32
CA VAL A 82 -21.87 13.33 0.45
C VAL A 82 -20.47 13.05 -0.06
N LYS A 83 -20.00 13.87 -1.02
CA LYS A 83 -18.66 13.78 -1.57
C LYS A 83 -17.61 14.13 -0.50
N ASN A 84 -16.55 13.34 -0.41
CA ASN A 84 -15.38 13.68 0.40
C ASN A 84 -14.38 14.49 -0.45
N TYR A 85 -13.70 15.43 0.19
CA TYR A 85 -12.72 16.31 -0.45
C TYR A 85 -11.30 15.92 -0.06
N TYR A 86 -10.32 16.19 -0.94
CA TYR A 86 -8.90 15.91 -0.71
C TYR A 86 -8.65 14.47 -0.24
N VAL A 87 -9.33 13.52 -0.87
CA VAL A 87 -9.35 12.11 -0.41
C VAL A 87 -7.96 11.51 -0.49
N LYS A 88 -7.29 11.59 -1.64
CA LYS A 88 -5.97 11.00 -1.86
C LYS A 88 -4.91 11.62 -0.95
N GLU A 89 -4.91 12.94 -0.86
CA GLU A 89 -3.99 13.70 -0.03
C GLU A 89 -4.16 13.33 1.44
N SER A 90 -5.40 13.28 1.93
CA SER A 90 -5.73 12.90 3.30
C SER A 90 -5.31 11.47 3.62
N VAL A 91 -5.62 10.53 2.72
CA VAL A 91 -5.26 9.11 2.90
C VAL A 91 -3.74 8.93 2.81
N GLY A 92 -3.07 9.65 1.90
CA GLY A 92 -1.61 9.65 1.78
C GLY A 92 -0.93 10.14 3.07
N ILE A 93 -1.38 11.25 3.64
CA ILE A 93 -0.88 11.79 4.92
C ILE A 93 -1.10 10.77 6.04
N ALA A 94 -2.32 10.20 6.16
CA ALA A 94 -2.63 9.21 7.18
C ALA A 94 -1.78 7.95 7.05
N THR A 95 -1.54 7.50 5.82
CA THR A 95 -0.67 6.34 5.53
C THR A 95 0.78 6.65 5.89
N GLY A 96 1.30 7.82 5.56
CA GLY A 96 2.66 8.23 5.91
C GLY A 96 2.88 8.30 7.43
N ILE A 97 1.92 8.85 8.17
CA ILE A 97 1.96 8.87 9.64
C ILE A 97 1.93 7.43 10.20
N LEU A 98 1.05 6.56 9.68
CA LEU A 98 1.00 5.15 10.09
C LEU A 98 2.34 4.44 9.85
N ILE A 99 2.96 4.63 8.68
CA ILE A 99 4.28 4.07 8.34
C ILE A 99 5.33 4.55 9.36
N SER A 100 5.35 5.83 9.66
CA SER A 100 6.29 6.40 10.65
C SER A 100 6.08 5.81 12.04
N CYS A 101 4.81 5.72 12.49
CA CYS A 101 4.50 5.12 13.80
C CYS A 101 4.92 3.64 13.88
N LEU A 102 4.66 2.85 12.82
CA LEU A 102 5.09 1.45 12.76
C LEU A 102 6.62 1.33 12.83
N HIS A 103 7.33 2.19 12.09
CA HIS A 103 8.79 2.22 12.11
C HIS A 103 9.35 2.55 13.49
N PHE A 104 8.85 3.61 14.14
CA PHE A 104 9.26 3.99 15.49
C PHE A 104 8.90 2.93 16.55
N SER A 105 7.92 2.07 16.27
CA SER A 105 7.58 0.92 17.12
C SER A 105 8.49 -0.30 16.87
N GLY A 106 9.55 -0.18 16.07
CA GLY A 106 10.48 -1.26 15.75
C GLY A 106 9.96 -2.28 14.74
N LEU A 107 8.93 -1.91 13.95
CA LEU A 107 8.40 -2.74 12.88
C LEU A 107 8.95 -2.31 11.53
N SER A 108 9.13 -3.29 10.66
CA SER A 108 9.42 -3.07 9.23
C SER A 108 8.16 -3.23 8.41
N MET A 109 8.07 -2.48 7.31
CA MET A 109 6.97 -2.60 6.38
C MET A 109 7.41 -2.42 4.93
N LEU A 110 6.63 -3.02 4.05
CA LEU A 110 6.72 -2.83 2.60
C LEU A 110 5.39 -2.28 2.10
N THR A 111 5.44 -1.21 1.31
CA THR A 111 4.27 -0.74 0.56
C THR A 111 4.11 -1.59 -0.70
N HIS A 112 2.91 -2.13 -0.93
CA HIS A 112 2.61 -2.97 -2.07
C HIS A 112 1.33 -2.49 -2.77
N THR A 113 1.40 -2.29 -4.09
CA THR A 113 0.32 -1.73 -4.90
C THR A 113 0.14 -2.52 -6.19
N PRO A 114 -0.27 -3.80 -6.13
CA PRO A 114 -0.61 -4.56 -7.34
C PRO A 114 -1.74 -3.85 -8.08
N SER A 115 -1.68 -3.79 -9.40
CA SER A 115 -2.66 -3.02 -10.16
C SER A 115 -3.35 -3.89 -11.22
N PRO A 116 -4.71 -3.97 -11.14
CA PRO A 116 -5.65 -3.35 -10.20
C PRO A 116 -5.72 -4.06 -8.84
N MET A 117 -6.11 -3.33 -7.78
CA MET A 117 -6.26 -3.87 -6.42
C MET A 117 -7.72 -4.21 -6.03
N ASN A 118 -8.66 -4.23 -6.99
CA ASN A 118 -10.09 -4.39 -6.69
C ASN A 118 -10.44 -5.74 -6.03
N PHE A 119 -9.58 -6.75 -6.19
CA PHE A 119 -9.72 -8.04 -5.50
C PHE A 119 -9.77 -7.87 -3.96
N LEU A 120 -9.14 -6.82 -3.41
CA LEU A 120 -9.19 -6.53 -1.97
C LEU A 120 -10.61 -6.21 -1.51
N ASN A 121 -11.41 -5.50 -2.31
CA ASN A 121 -12.81 -5.24 -1.97
C ASN A 121 -13.60 -6.56 -1.82
N THR A 122 -13.41 -7.47 -2.76
CA THR A 122 -14.09 -8.78 -2.75
C THR A 122 -13.65 -9.62 -1.56
N ILE A 123 -12.32 -9.80 -1.37
CA ILE A 123 -11.76 -10.66 -0.32
C ILE A 123 -12.09 -10.12 1.08
N LEU A 124 -12.00 -8.80 1.27
CA LEU A 124 -12.20 -8.13 2.56
C LEU A 124 -13.64 -7.63 2.75
N LYS A 125 -14.55 -7.95 1.82
CA LYS A 125 -15.97 -7.54 1.85
C LYS A 125 -16.14 -6.04 2.06
N ARG A 126 -15.34 -5.24 1.33
CA ARG A 126 -15.42 -3.79 1.43
C ARG A 126 -16.45 -3.21 0.45
N PRO A 127 -17.17 -2.16 0.86
CA PRO A 127 -18.20 -1.55 0.02
C PRO A 127 -17.60 -0.83 -1.19
N VAL A 128 -18.40 -0.64 -2.24
CA VAL A 128 -17.99 -0.06 -3.53
C VAL A 128 -17.49 1.39 -3.43
N ASN A 129 -17.85 2.12 -2.38
CA ASN A 129 -17.37 3.48 -2.13
C ASN A 129 -15.97 3.53 -1.50
N GLU A 130 -15.42 2.38 -1.11
CA GLU A 130 -14.05 2.25 -0.63
C GLU A 130 -13.17 1.70 -1.76
N LYS A 131 -12.16 2.46 -2.16
CA LYS A 131 -11.20 2.06 -3.18
C LYS A 131 -9.86 1.71 -2.51
N PRO A 132 -9.25 0.57 -2.81
CA PRO A 132 -7.93 0.25 -2.30
C PRO A 132 -6.91 1.33 -2.69
N PHE A 133 -6.12 1.77 -1.73
CA PHE A 133 -5.07 2.78 -1.91
C PHE A 133 -3.68 2.16 -1.87
N VAL A 134 -3.37 1.40 -0.83
CA VAL A 134 -2.10 0.68 -0.65
C VAL A 134 -2.29 -0.49 0.31
N LEU A 135 -1.50 -1.53 0.13
CA LEU A 135 -1.36 -2.64 1.05
C LEU A 135 0.00 -2.52 1.77
N LEU A 136 0.01 -2.45 3.09
CA LEU A 136 1.22 -2.46 3.90
C LEU A 136 1.46 -3.88 4.39
N VAL A 137 2.65 -4.40 4.13
CA VAL A 137 3.12 -5.70 4.62
C VAL A 137 3.95 -5.41 5.86
N VAL A 138 3.52 -5.90 7.02
CA VAL A 138 4.08 -5.47 8.31
C VAL A 138 4.58 -6.65 9.13
N GLY A 139 5.79 -6.52 9.67
CA GLY A 139 6.41 -7.52 10.55
C GLY A 139 7.64 -6.98 11.27
N LYS A 140 8.28 -7.81 12.07
CA LYS A 140 9.60 -7.51 12.62
C LYS A 140 10.66 -7.80 11.54
N PRO A 141 11.70 -6.97 11.42
CA PRO A 141 12.83 -7.29 10.55
C PRO A 141 13.53 -8.56 11.04
N LYS A 142 14.04 -9.39 10.12
CA LYS A 142 14.94 -10.48 10.48
C LYS A 142 16.32 -9.92 10.82
N ASP A 143 17.07 -10.56 11.72
CA ASP A 143 18.39 -10.10 12.15
C ASP A 143 19.37 -9.90 10.98
N ASN A 144 19.31 -10.77 9.98
CA ASN A 144 20.15 -10.71 8.77
C ASN A 144 19.36 -10.26 7.52
N CYS A 145 18.43 -9.35 7.68
CA CYS A 145 17.63 -8.83 6.58
C CYS A 145 18.50 -8.01 5.63
N MET A 146 18.53 -8.38 4.36
CA MET A 146 19.26 -7.65 3.32
C MET A 146 18.32 -6.68 2.60
N ILE A 147 18.80 -5.46 2.42
CA ILE A 147 18.10 -4.41 1.66
C ILE A 147 18.88 -4.18 0.37
N PRO A 148 18.22 -4.12 -0.80
CA PRO A 148 18.91 -3.79 -2.05
C PRO A 148 19.69 -2.48 -1.92
N VAL A 149 20.96 -2.47 -2.31
CA VAL A 149 21.82 -1.27 -2.22
C VAL A 149 21.19 -0.07 -2.93
N PHE A 150 20.47 -0.31 -4.03
CA PHE A 150 19.77 0.74 -4.75
C PHE A 150 18.70 1.45 -3.88
N ALA A 151 18.02 0.73 -3.00
CA ALA A 151 17.00 1.29 -2.11
C ALA A 151 17.57 2.27 -1.06
N THR A 152 18.88 2.20 -0.77
CA THR A 152 19.55 3.11 0.17
C THR A 152 19.96 4.44 -0.47
N LYS A 153 20.06 4.49 -1.82
CA LYS A 153 20.45 5.69 -2.54
C LYS A 153 19.33 6.74 -2.52
N LYS A 154 19.62 7.90 -1.96
CA LYS A 154 18.68 9.03 -1.87
C LYS A 154 19.18 10.22 -2.69
N LYS A 155 18.25 11.00 -3.20
CA LYS A 155 18.59 12.30 -3.82
C LYS A 155 19.16 13.23 -2.78
N SER A 156 20.12 14.08 -3.17
CA SER A 156 20.63 15.15 -2.30
C SER A 156 19.52 16.17 -1.98
N PHE A 157 19.68 16.85 -0.85
CA PHE A 157 18.72 17.85 -0.39
C PHE A 157 18.38 18.90 -1.46
N ASN A 158 19.39 19.45 -2.15
CA ASN A 158 19.20 20.45 -3.21
C ASN A 158 18.45 19.95 -4.45
N LYS A 159 18.26 18.61 -4.61
CA LYS A 159 17.46 18.04 -5.69
C LYS A 159 15.98 17.85 -5.33
N ILE A 160 15.63 18.03 -4.07
CA ILE A 160 14.26 17.80 -3.56
C ILE A 160 13.69 18.98 -2.79
N SER A 161 14.47 20.08 -2.63
CA SER A 161 14.06 21.27 -1.89
C SER A 161 14.70 22.52 -2.48
N SER A 162 14.06 23.65 -2.25
CA SER A 162 14.57 25.00 -2.51
C SER A 162 14.35 25.84 -1.26
N ILE A 163 15.32 26.71 -0.95
CA ILE A 163 15.23 27.69 0.15
C ILE A 163 15.24 29.06 -0.52
N PHE A 164 14.29 29.89 -0.19
CA PHE A 164 14.15 31.28 -0.63
C PHE A 164 14.33 32.22 0.54
#